data_0a77ee1fb021d014a67a97de5cc7bfa1
#
_entry.id   0a77ee1fb021d014a67a97de5cc7bfa1
#
_cell.length_a   1.000
_cell.length_b   1.000
_cell.length_c   1.000
_cell.angle_alpha   90.00
_cell.angle_beta   90.00
_cell.angle_gamma   90.00
#
_symmetry.space_group_name_H-M   'P 1'
#
loop_
_entity.id
_entity.type
_entity.pdbx_description
1 polymer ?
#
loop_
_entity_poly.entity_id
_entity_poly.type
_entity_poly.pdbx_seq_one_letter_code
_entity_poly.pdbx_strand_id
1 'polypeptide(L)'
;MPVFRAVLFDFFGTLTCSVQRGTAHRSTAELLGCPVDALVDVLDRSYYQRASGRFGDAVATLRWVCAQAGVHPPESALRAAVASRRRAVHADTRLRDDAVPVLTALRAAGVRTGLVSDCTHELPEFLPQLAVAPLLDVRVFSVQLGRCKPDPALYLSACGPLGLAPRDCLYVGDGGSQELTGARRAGMTAVRLAAPDLAGHMVFNAEPAWDGPELGSLSDVLDLVGPVALPACRPDATVGPVALPA
;
A
#
# COMPACT_ATOMS: atom_id res chain seq x y z
N MET A 1 -18.48 17.36 -12.09
CA MET A 1 -17.58 16.20 -12.30
C MET A 1 -16.53 16.27 -11.21
N PRO A 2 -16.06 15.14 -10.66
CA PRO A 2 -14.98 15.17 -9.69
C PRO A 2 -13.73 15.81 -10.30
N VAL A 3 -12.97 16.55 -9.47
CA VAL A 3 -11.73 17.20 -9.89
C VAL A 3 -10.68 16.17 -10.31
N PHE A 4 -10.66 15.01 -9.61
CA PHE A 4 -9.80 13.88 -9.92
C PHE A 4 -10.62 12.67 -10.36
N ARG A 5 -10.09 11.92 -11.34
CA ARG A 5 -10.71 10.70 -11.86
C ARG A 5 -10.23 9.44 -11.15
N ALA A 6 -9.08 9.53 -10.49
CA ALA A 6 -8.55 8.47 -9.63
C ALA A 6 -7.88 9.05 -8.38
N VAL A 7 -7.88 8.26 -7.30
CA VAL A 7 -7.03 8.47 -6.13
C VAL A 7 -6.13 7.25 -5.96
N LEU A 8 -4.84 7.50 -5.94
CA LEU A 8 -3.80 6.50 -5.72
C LEU A 8 -3.26 6.67 -4.31
N PHE A 9 -3.23 5.59 -3.56
CA PHE A 9 -2.79 5.59 -2.17
C PHE A 9 -1.48 4.83 -2.00
N ASP A 10 -0.62 5.30 -1.11
CA ASP A 10 0.34 4.44 -0.45
C ASP A 10 -0.38 3.47 0.51
N PHE A 11 0.36 2.50 1.06
CA PHE A 11 -0.20 1.49 1.94
C PHE A 11 0.15 1.72 3.41
N PHE A 12 1.45 1.55 3.77
CA PHE A 12 1.90 1.61 5.16
C PHE A 12 1.93 3.06 5.66
N GLY A 13 1.22 3.34 6.77
CA GLY A 13 1.08 4.70 7.27
C GLY A 13 0.00 5.52 6.54
N THR A 14 -0.52 5.02 5.41
CA THR A 14 -1.56 5.70 4.63
C THR A 14 -2.90 4.97 4.72
N LEU A 15 -3.09 3.84 4.04
CA LEU A 15 -4.28 3.00 4.23
C LEU A 15 -4.24 2.24 5.55
N THR A 16 -3.06 2.10 6.13
CA THR A 16 -2.87 1.55 7.47
C THR A 16 -2.57 2.63 8.49
N CYS A 17 -2.82 2.32 9.75
CA CYS A 17 -2.27 3.09 10.86
C CYS A 17 -0.75 3.01 10.89
N SER A 18 -0.13 3.76 11.82
CA SER A 18 1.31 3.68 12.12
C SER A 18 1.78 2.24 12.25
N VAL A 19 2.83 1.89 11.51
CA VAL A 19 3.46 0.57 11.58
C VAL A 19 4.65 0.63 12.52
N GLN A 20 4.63 -0.27 13.49
CA GLN A 20 5.74 -0.54 14.39
C GLN A 20 6.02 -2.02 14.38
N ARG A 21 7.31 -2.39 14.42
CA ARG A 21 7.69 -3.80 14.40
C ARG A 21 7.27 -4.49 15.70
N GLY A 22 6.32 -5.41 15.60
CA GLY A 22 5.80 -6.19 16.71
C GLY A 22 6.71 -7.35 17.12
N THR A 23 6.32 -8.04 18.19
CA THR A 23 7.07 -9.18 18.76
C THR A 23 7.06 -10.42 17.87
N ALA A 24 6.12 -10.53 16.94
CA ALA A 24 5.99 -11.68 16.03
C ALA A 24 7.23 -11.89 15.13
N HIS A 25 8.03 -10.84 14.89
CA HIS A 25 9.29 -10.95 14.15
C HIS A 25 10.37 -11.77 14.87
N ARG A 26 10.26 -11.95 16.20
CA ARG A 26 11.16 -12.81 16.97
C ARG A 26 11.11 -14.26 16.49
N SER A 27 9.91 -14.79 16.23
CA SER A 27 9.75 -16.15 15.73
C SER A 27 10.42 -16.38 14.36
N THR A 28 10.50 -15.33 13.54
CA THR A 28 11.24 -15.41 12.28
C THR A 28 12.75 -15.55 12.53
N ALA A 29 13.29 -14.78 13.47
CA ALA A 29 14.71 -14.84 13.82
C ALA A 29 15.08 -16.20 14.44
N GLU A 30 14.23 -16.73 15.32
CA GLU A 30 14.40 -18.05 15.95
C GLU A 30 14.45 -19.18 14.91
N LEU A 31 13.53 -19.17 13.94
CA LEU A 31 13.52 -20.15 12.83
C LEU A 31 14.80 -20.10 11.98
N LEU A 32 15.39 -18.91 11.85
CA LEU A 32 16.62 -18.70 11.08
C LEU A 32 17.88 -18.97 11.90
N GLY A 33 17.78 -19.17 13.22
CA GLY A 33 18.93 -19.25 14.12
C GLY A 33 19.76 -17.95 14.15
N CYS A 34 19.08 -16.80 13.95
CA CYS A 34 19.70 -15.49 13.86
C CYS A 34 19.35 -14.64 15.08
N PRO A 35 20.32 -13.91 15.68
CA PRO A 35 19.99 -12.89 16.69
C PRO A 35 18.99 -11.87 16.12
N VAL A 36 17.97 -11.54 16.92
CA VAL A 36 16.87 -10.64 16.47
C VAL A 36 17.41 -9.30 15.98
N ASP A 37 18.32 -8.69 16.76
CA ASP A 37 18.87 -7.37 16.43
C ASP A 37 19.70 -7.40 15.14
N ALA A 38 20.49 -8.46 14.93
CA ALA A 38 21.24 -8.64 13.68
C ALA A 38 20.33 -8.81 12.47
N LEU A 39 19.23 -9.58 12.62
CA LEU A 39 18.24 -9.72 11.58
C LEU A 39 17.57 -8.38 11.24
N VAL A 40 17.14 -7.65 12.28
CA VAL A 40 16.48 -6.34 12.15
C VAL A 40 17.39 -5.33 11.48
N ASP A 41 18.65 -5.22 11.90
CA ASP A 41 19.64 -4.31 11.30
C ASP A 41 19.78 -4.57 9.77
N VAL A 42 19.94 -5.84 9.39
CA VAL A 42 20.05 -6.18 7.95
C VAL A 42 18.76 -5.86 7.21
N LEU A 43 17.60 -6.14 7.80
CA LEU A 43 16.31 -5.81 7.19
C LEU A 43 16.15 -4.31 6.97
N ASP A 44 16.54 -3.48 7.92
CA ASP A 44 16.35 -2.03 7.83
C ASP A 44 17.30 -1.40 6.81
N ARG A 45 18.61 -1.69 6.90
CA ARG A 45 19.60 -1.14 5.98
C ARG A 45 19.46 -1.65 4.52
N SER A 46 18.77 -2.77 4.30
CA SER A 46 18.54 -3.32 2.95
C SER A 46 17.11 -3.10 2.42
N TYR A 47 16.32 -2.23 3.05
CA TYR A 47 14.89 -2.09 2.74
C TYR A 47 14.64 -1.91 1.23
N TYR A 48 15.21 -0.89 0.60
CA TYR A 48 15.00 -0.60 -0.82
C TYR A 48 15.52 -1.68 -1.77
N GLN A 49 16.62 -2.34 -1.42
CA GLN A 49 17.14 -3.45 -2.21
C GLN A 49 16.18 -4.65 -2.19
N ARG A 50 15.56 -4.92 -1.05
CA ARG A 50 14.54 -5.96 -0.91
C ARG A 50 13.20 -5.55 -1.53
N ALA A 51 12.80 -4.31 -1.32
CA ALA A 51 11.57 -3.75 -1.88
C ALA A 51 11.62 -3.61 -3.41
N SER A 52 12.80 -3.52 -4.01
CA SER A 52 12.97 -3.58 -5.47
C SER A 52 13.10 -5.00 -6.02
N GLY A 53 12.92 -6.04 -5.20
CA GLY A 53 13.03 -7.44 -5.66
C GLY A 53 14.44 -7.86 -6.11
N ARG A 54 15.48 -7.08 -5.77
CA ARG A 54 16.87 -7.28 -6.26
C ARG A 54 17.42 -8.69 -5.98
N PHE A 55 16.96 -9.34 -4.92
CA PHE A 55 17.50 -10.63 -4.47
C PHE A 55 16.69 -11.83 -4.96
N GLY A 56 15.72 -11.63 -5.87
CA GLY A 56 14.83 -12.67 -6.37
C GLY A 56 13.61 -12.90 -5.48
N ASP A 57 13.19 -14.15 -5.30
CA ASP A 57 12.01 -14.49 -4.52
C ASP A 57 12.21 -14.30 -3.00
N ALA A 58 11.16 -14.54 -2.22
CA ALA A 58 11.16 -14.36 -0.77
C ALA A 58 12.21 -15.25 -0.07
N VAL A 59 12.42 -16.47 -0.56
CA VAL A 59 13.40 -17.42 0.02
C VAL A 59 14.82 -16.95 -0.29
N ALA A 60 15.11 -16.57 -1.55
CA ALA A 60 16.38 -16.03 -1.96
C ALA A 60 16.71 -14.72 -1.22
N THR A 61 15.71 -13.87 -1.02
CA THR A 61 15.83 -12.63 -0.23
C THR A 61 16.20 -12.93 1.22
N LEU A 62 15.52 -13.86 1.89
CA LEU A 62 15.87 -14.23 3.27
C LEU A 62 17.23 -14.92 3.36
N ARG A 63 17.59 -15.76 2.39
CA ARG A 63 18.92 -16.36 2.33
C ARG A 63 20.02 -15.29 2.27
N TRP A 64 19.82 -14.27 1.44
CA TRP A 64 20.74 -13.14 1.37
C TRP A 64 20.81 -12.38 2.71
N VAL A 65 19.65 -12.08 3.33
CA VAL A 65 19.60 -11.41 4.64
C VAL A 65 20.35 -12.21 5.72
N CYS A 66 20.13 -13.52 5.77
CA CYS A 66 20.83 -14.41 6.71
C CYS A 66 22.34 -14.41 6.50
N ALA A 67 22.80 -14.47 5.25
CA ALA A 67 24.23 -14.39 4.92
C ALA A 67 24.85 -13.06 5.38
N GLN A 68 24.12 -11.95 5.26
CA GLN A 68 24.57 -10.63 5.77
C GLN A 68 24.60 -10.57 7.31
N ALA A 69 23.76 -11.38 7.99
CA ALA A 69 23.74 -11.52 9.44
C ALA A 69 24.73 -12.63 9.94
N GLY A 70 25.50 -13.23 9.06
CA GLY A 70 26.50 -14.26 9.39
C GLY A 70 25.92 -15.65 9.69
N VAL A 71 24.66 -15.93 9.28
CA VAL A 71 24.03 -17.23 9.48
C VAL A 71 23.61 -17.88 8.15
N HIS A 72 23.61 -19.21 8.10
CA HIS A 72 23.33 -20.00 6.90
C HIS A 72 22.31 -21.11 7.21
N PRO A 73 21.02 -20.76 7.39
CA PRO A 73 19.99 -21.73 7.73
C PRO A 73 19.69 -22.67 6.53
N PRO A 74 19.24 -23.90 6.79
CA PRO A 74 18.82 -24.83 5.74
C PRO A 74 17.56 -24.32 5.02
N GLU A 75 17.32 -24.83 3.82
CA GLU A 75 16.21 -24.44 2.95
C GLU A 75 14.83 -24.57 3.64
N SER A 76 14.64 -25.61 4.45
CA SER A 76 13.40 -25.83 5.21
C SER A 76 13.15 -24.70 6.23
N ALA A 77 14.18 -24.23 6.91
CA ALA A 77 14.10 -23.12 7.85
C ALA A 77 13.80 -21.80 7.12
N LEU A 78 14.43 -21.56 5.97
CA LEU A 78 14.13 -20.39 5.12
C LEU A 78 12.67 -20.36 4.70
N ARG A 79 12.12 -21.46 4.20
CA ARG A 79 10.69 -21.55 3.81
C ARG A 79 9.75 -21.31 4.99
N ALA A 80 10.05 -21.92 6.15
CA ALA A 80 9.29 -21.68 7.38
C ALA A 80 9.35 -20.21 7.81
N ALA A 81 10.53 -19.59 7.71
CA ALA A 81 10.74 -18.19 8.05
C ALA A 81 10.02 -17.21 7.10
N VAL A 82 9.92 -17.52 5.79
CA VAL A 82 9.11 -16.74 4.84
C VAL A 82 7.65 -16.69 5.31
N ALA A 83 7.06 -17.85 5.66
CA ALA A 83 5.69 -17.91 6.14
C ALA A 83 5.52 -17.19 7.49
N SER A 84 6.50 -17.33 8.40
CA SER A 84 6.52 -16.62 9.69
C SER A 84 6.57 -15.11 9.49
N ARG A 85 7.47 -14.62 8.62
CA ARG A 85 7.62 -13.21 8.34
C ARG A 85 6.36 -12.61 7.71
N ARG A 86 5.71 -13.31 6.77
CA ARG A 86 4.43 -12.87 6.22
C ARG A 86 3.38 -12.67 7.32
N ARG A 87 3.27 -13.62 8.24
CA ARG A 87 2.34 -13.49 9.38
C ARG A 87 2.71 -12.32 10.29
N ALA A 88 4.01 -12.11 10.55
CA ALA A 88 4.47 -11.01 11.40
C ALA A 88 4.14 -9.66 10.78
N VAL A 89 4.47 -9.45 9.51
CA VAL A 89 4.14 -8.19 8.80
C VAL A 89 2.63 -7.98 8.72
N HIS A 90 1.85 -9.05 8.47
CA HIS A 90 0.38 -8.95 8.46
C HIS A 90 -0.16 -8.59 9.85
N ALA A 91 0.38 -9.16 10.93
CA ALA A 91 -0.03 -8.85 12.29
C ALA A 91 0.26 -7.39 12.71
N ASP A 92 1.32 -6.80 12.16
CA ASP A 92 1.68 -5.39 12.37
C ASP A 92 0.85 -4.44 11.48
N THR A 93 0.04 -4.99 10.57
CA THR A 93 -0.74 -4.23 9.60
C THR A 93 -2.18 -4.06 10.11
N ARG A 94 -2.53 -2.86 10.56
CA ARG A 94 -3.89 -2.49 10.94
C ARG A 94 -4.41 -1.42 9.98
N LEU A 95 -5.49 -1.72 9.26
CA LEU A 95 -6.17 -0.72 8.42
C LEU A 95 -6.68 0.43 9.29
N ARG A 96 -6.66 1.64 8.72
CA ARG A 96 -7.37 2.78 9.32
C ARG A 96 -8.86 2.52 9.30
N ASP A 97 -9.56 3.00 10.32
CA ASP A 97 -11.00 2.80 10.44
C ASP A 97 -11.78 3.45 9.29
N ASP A 98 -11.24 4.52 8.71
CA ASP A 98 -11.82 5.24 7.57
C ASP A 98 -11.33 4.73 6.19
N ALA A 99 -10.39 3.79 6.12
CA ALA A 99 -9.85 3.31 4.83
C ALA A 99 -10.93 2.66 3.95
N VAL A 100 -11.70 1.71 4.49
CA VAL A 100 -12.80 1.05 3.74
C VAL A 100 -13.93 2.03 3.42
N PRO A 101 -14.45 2.84 4.36
CA PRO A 101 -15.43 3.88 4.07
C PRO A 101 -15.02 4.83 2.95
N VAL A 102 -13.81 5.38 3.00
CA VAL A 102 -13.29 6.32 1.98
C VAL A 102 -13.20 5.68 0.61
N LEU A 103 -12.58 4.49 0.50
CA LEU A 103 -12.48 3.77 -0.78
C LEU A 103 -13.87 3.43 -1.35
N THR A 104 -14.83 3.07 -0.49
CA THR A 104 -16.21 2.79 -0.89
C THR A 104 -16.90 4.06 -1.41
N ALA A 105 -16.74 5.19 -0.73
CA ALA A 105 -17.30 6.48 -1.14
C ALA A 105 -16.72 6.96 -2.48
N LEU A 106 -15.39 6.86 -2.66
CA LEU A 106 -14.73 7.20 -3.92
C LEU A 106 -15.29 6.38 -5.09
N ARG A 107 -15.44 5.07 -4.91
CA ARG A 107 -15.99 4.19 -5.95
C ARG A 107 -17.46 4.50 -6.25
N ALA A 108 -18.27 4.77 -5.22
CA ALA A 108 -19.66 5.22 -5.42
C ALA A 108 -19.73 6.53 -6.20
N ALA A 109 -18.71 7.38 -6.07
CA ALA A 109 -18.50 8.62 -6.82
C ALA A 109 -18.08 8.41 -8.28
N GLY A 110 -17.78 7.19 -8.69
CA GLY A 110 -17.19 6.90 -9.98
C GLY A 110 -15.69 7.26 -10.07
N VAL A 111 -15.04 7.51 -8.95
CA VAL A 111 -13.60 7.75 -8.86
C VAL A 111 -12.87 6.43 -8.72
N ARG A 112 -11.88 6.20 -9.57
CA ARG A 112 -11.06 4.99 -9.54
C ARG A 112 -10.11 5.03 -8.35
N THR A 113 -9.77 3.87 -7.81
CA THR A 113 -8.89 3.76 -6.66
C THR A 113 -7.72 2.85 -6.97
N GLY A 114 -6.54 3.20 -6.45
CA GLY A 114 -5.34 2.41 -6.70
C GLY A 114 -4.38 2.41 -5.53
N LEU A 115 -3.53 1.39 -5.50
CA LEU A 115 -2.45 1.23 -4.55
C LEU A 115 -1.10 1.33 -5.26
N VAL A 116 -0.19 2.15 -4.72
CA VAL A 116 1.20 2.25 -5.17
C VAL A 116 2.09 2.16 -3.93
N SER A 117 2.67 1.00 -3.68
CA SER A 117 3.38 0.73 -2.43
C SER A 117 4.82 0.28 -2.64
N ASP A 118 5.75 0.91 -1.91
CA ASP A 118 7.05 0.31 -1.65
C ASP A 118 6.87 -0.79 -0.61
N CYS A 119 7.13 -2.02 -1.01
CA CYS A 119 6.91 -3.18 -0.16
C CYS A 119 7.80 -4.36 -0.53
N THR A 120 7.97 -5.27 0.40
CA THR A 120 8.60 -6.56 0.18
C THR A 120 7.55 -7.64 -0.12
N HIS A 121 7.98 -8.88 -0.32
CA HIS A 121 7.15 -9.99 -0.82
C HIS A 121 5.88 -10.26 0.00
N GLU A 122 5.85 -9.81 1.25
CA GLU A 122 4.76 -10.13 2.18
C GLU A 122 3.44 -9.45 1.81
N LEU A 123 3.48 -8.15 1.46
CA LEU A 123 2.25 -7.39 1.17
C LEU A 123 1.44 -7.95 -0.02
N PRO A 124 2.03 -8.25 -1.17
CA PRO A 124 1.28 -8.86 -2.28
C PRO A 124 0.56 -10.15 -1.91
N GLU A 125 1.13 -10.93 -0.97
CA GLU A 125 0.57 -12.21 -0.57
C GLU A 125 -0.60 -12.09 0.42
N PHE A 126 -0.58 -11.12 1.35
CA PHE A 126 -1.67 -10.98 2.32
C PHE A 126 -2.69 -9.89 1.97
N LEU A 127 -2.36 -8.92 1.11
CA LEU A 127 -3.30 -7.86 0.70
C LEU A 127 -4.66 -8.42 0.23
N PRO A 128 -4.74 -9.52 -0.54
CA PRO A 128 -6.04 -10.07 -0.97
C PRO A 128 -6.98 -10.46 0.18
N GLN A 129 -6.47 -10.63 1.39
CA GLN A 129 -7.24 -10.98 2.59
C GLN A 129 -7.79 -9.74 3.31
N LEU A 130 -7.35 -8.54 2.95
CA LEU A 130 -7.77 -7.30 3.59
C LEU A 130 -9.04 -6.74 2.96
N ALA A 131 -9.89 -6.10 3.77
CA ALA A 131 -11.16 -5.52 3.34
C ALA A 131 -11.02 -4.44 2.26
N VAL A 132 -9.87 -3.80 2.14
CA VAL A 132 -9.59 -2.79 1.10
C VAL A 132 -9.32 -3.42 -0.27
N ALA A 133 -8.90 -4.69 -0.33
CA ALA A 133 -8.48 -5.32 -1.57
C ALA A 133 -9.53 -5.27 -2.70
N PRO A 134 -10.81 -5.64 -2.49
CA PRO A 134 -11.81 -5.59 -3.55
C PRO A 134 -12.19 -4.17 -3.97
N LEU A 135 -11.74 -3.17 -3.22
CA LEU A 135 -12.01 -1.76 -3.49
C LEU A 135 -10.92 -1.10 -4.34
N LEU A 136 -9.81 -1.77 -4.61
CA LEU A 136 -8.67 -1.26 -5.39
C LEU A 136 -8.77 -1.73 -6.83
N ASP A 137 -8.91 -0.80 -7.78
CA ASP A 137 -8.97 -1.08 -9.21
C ASP A 137 -7.59 -1.45 -9.78
N VAL A 138 -6.52 -0.90 -9.21
CA VAL A 138 -5.14 -1.18 -9.60
C VAL A 138 -4.24 -1.30 -8.38
N ARG A 139 -3.22 -2.15 -8.48
CA ARG A 139 -2.23 -2.38 -7.41
C ARG A 139 -0.85 -2.46 -8.02
N VAL A 140 0.05 -1.60 -7.54
CA VAL A 140 1.44 -1.55 -7.97
C VAL A 140 2.33 -1.79 -6.75
N PHE A 141 3.15 -2.82 -6.82
CA PHE A 141 4.09 -3.22 -5.77
C PHE A 141 5.51 -3.06 -6.29
N SER A 142 6.34 -2.34 -5.57
CA SER A 142 7.74 -2.11 -5.93
C SER A 142 8.52 -3.40 -6.12
N VAL A 143 8.29 -4.40 -5.26
CA VAL A 143 8.95 -5.71 -5.32
C VAL A 143 8.66 -6.49 -6.61
N GLN A 144 7.48 -6.26 -7.22
CA GLN A 144 7.08 -6.90 -8.49
C GLN A 144 7.54 -6.08 -9.70
N LEU A 145 7.54 -4.74 -9.58
CA LEU A 145 7.95 -3.84 -10.65
C LEU A 145 9.47 -3.75 -10.79
N GLY A 146 10.22 -4.08 -9.75
CA GLY A 146 11.68 -3.95 -9.72
C GLY A 146 12.19 -2.54 -9.44
N ARG A 147 11.33 -1.64 -8.98
CA ARG A 147 11.61 -0.22 -8.75
C ARG A 147 10.91 0.25 -7.49
N CYS A 148 11.50 1.24 -6.79
CA CYS A 148 10.90 1.89 -5.63
C CYS A 148 10.60 3.36 -5.91
N LYS A 149 9.72 3.96 -5.14
CA LYS A 149 9.53 5.41 -5.09
C LYS A 149 10.88 6.08 -4.78
N PRO A 150 11.17 7.24 -5.34
CA PRO A 150 10.33 8.12 -6.14
C PRO A 150 10.39 7.85 -7.66
N ASP A 151 10.75 6.65 -8.12
CA ASP A 151 10.82 6.34 -9.57
C ASP A 151 9.44 6.54 -10.21
N PRO A 152 9.31 7.37 -11.28
CA PRO A 152 8.03 7.66 -11.91
C PRO A 152 7.35 6.42 -12.48
N ALA A 153 8.09 5.35 -12.77
CA ALA A 153 7.52 4.11 -13.29
C ALA A 153 6.44 3.51 -12.37
N LEU A 154 6.57 3.66 -11.02
CA LEU A 154 5.55 3.16 -10.11
C LEU A 154 4.20 3.86 -10.32
N TYR A 155 4.21 5.16 -10.38
CA TYR A 155 3.00 5.99 -10.53
C TYR A 155 2.37 5.78 -11.91
N LEU A 156 3.19 5.78 -12.97
CA LEU A 156 2.74 5.57 -14.34
C LEU A 156 2.18 4.16 -14.56
N SER A 157 2.72 3.15 -13.86
CA SER A 157 2.20 1.78 -13.89
C SER A 157 0.79 1.66 -13.29
N ALA A 158 0.40 2.59 -12.41
CA ALA A 158 -0.99 2.66 -11.93
C ALA A 158 -1.90 3.39 -12.94
N CYS A 159 -1.40 4.42 -13.62
CA CYS A 159 -2.19 5.20 -14.58
C CYS A 159 -2.58 4.40 -15.82
N GLY A 160 -1.67 3.58 -16.35
CA GLY A 160 -1.87 2.82 -17.58
C GLY A 160 -3.13 1.94 -17.56
N PRO A 161 -3.27 1.00 -16.62
CA PRO A 161 -4.46 0.15 -16.52
C PRO A 161 -5.76 0.92 -16.24
N LEU A 162 -5.67 2.10 -15.61
CA LEU A 162 -6.83 2.96 -15.36
C LEU A 162 -7.24 3.76 -16.60
N GLY A 163 -6.38 3.85 -17.64
CA GLY A 163 -6.60 4.67 -18.82
C GLY A 163 -6.63 6.18 -18.50
N LEU A 164 -5.83 6.62 -17.51
CA LEU A 164 -5.82 8.00 -17.03
C LEU A 164 -4.46 8.65 -17.22
N ALA A 165 -4.46 9.96 -17.46
CA ALA A 165 -3.24 10.74 -17.39
C ALA A 165 -2.88 11.05 -15.91
N PRO A 166 -1.59 11.18 -15.56
CA PRO A 166 -1.19 11.49 -14.18
C PRO A 166 -1.87 12.73 -13.60
N ARG A 167 -2.07 13.77 -14.41
CA ARG A 167 -2.76 15.00 -13.99
C ARG A 167 -4.22 14.81 -13.54
N ASP A 168 -4.83 13.69 -13.93
CA ASP A 168 -6.20 13.33 -13.55
C ASP A 168 -6.24 12.52 -12.24
N CYS A 169 -5.07 12.26 -11.65
CA CYS A 169 -4.90 11.44 -10.45
C CYS A 169 -4.45 12.30 -9.26
N LEU A 170 -5.06 12.04 -8.10
CA LEU A 170 -4.58 12.47 -6.79
C LEU A 170 -3.73 11.35 -6.18
N TYR A 171 -2.57 11.66 -5.65
CA TYR A 171 -1.74 10.75 -4.88
C TYR A 171 -1.81 11.11 -3.39
N VAL A 172 -2.04 10.13 -2.53
CA VAL A 172 -2.11 10.27 -1.07
C VAL A 172 -1.07 9.36 -0.43
N GLY A 173 -0.20 9.91 0.40
CA GLY A 173 0.83 9.16 1.12
C GLY A 173 1.26 9.84 2.40
N ASP A 174 2.00 9.13 3.27
CA ASP A 174 2.51 9.67 4.53
C ASP A 174 3.82 10.47 4.38
N GLY A 175 4.43 10.43 3.21
CA GLY A 175 5.69 11.10 2.88
C GLY A 175 6.93 10.22 3.05
N GLY A 176 6.78 8.90 3.15
CA GLY A 176 7.88 7.96 3.06
C GLY A 176 8.43 7.81 1.64
N SER A 177 9.67 7.32 1.50
CA SER A 177 10.27 6.99 0.19
C SER A 177 10.33 8.15 -0.81
N GLN A 178 10.30 9.40 -0.37
CA GLN A 178 10.20 10.60 -1.25
C GLN A 178 9.00 10.53 -2.21
N GLU A 179 7.91 9.92 -1.76
CA GLU A 179 6.78 9.54 -2.61
C GLU A 179 5.96 10.72 -3.13
N LEU A 180 5.79 11.75 -2.30
CA LEU A 180 4.99 12.92 -2.67
C LEU A 180 5.71 13.74 -3.76
N THR A 181 7.01 13.94 -3.60
CA THR A 181 7.87 14.53 -4.63
C THR A 181 7.89 13.67 -5.89
N GLY A 182 7.94 12.33 -5.75
CA GLY A 182 7.88 11.39 -6.87
C GLY A 182 6.57 11.50 -7.65
N ALA A 183 5.43 11.53 -6.95
CA ALA A 183 4.11 11.70 -7.56
C ALA A 183 3.98 13.04 -8.31
N ARG A 184 4.44 14.15 -7.70
CA ARG A 184 4.49 15.46 -8.37
C ARG A 184 5.34 15.42 -9.64
N ARG A 185 6.52 14.81 -9.60
CA ARG A 185 7.39 14.65 -10.78
C ARG A 185 6.78 13.77 -11.87
N ALA A 186 5.94 12.80 -11.50
CA ALA A 186 5.15 12.02 -12.44
C ALA A 186 3.97 12.80 -13.05
N GLY A 187 3.68 14.02 -12.57
CA GLY A 187 2.61 14.90 -13.06
C GLY A 187 1.28 14.75 -12.31
N MET A 188 1.28 14.15 -11.13
CA MET A 188 0.10 14.03 -10.25
C MET A 188 0.00 15.21 -9.28
N THR A 189 -1.20 15.47 -8.78
CA THR A 189 -1.38 16.19 -7.53
C THR A 189 -1.05 15.26 -6.38
N ALA A 190 -0.23 15.70 -5.42
CA ALA A 190 0.15 14.90 -4.27
C ALA A 190 -0.24 15.62 -2.97
N VAL A 191 -0.68 14.85 -1.98
CA VAL A 191 -1.07 15.34 -0.66
C VAL A 191 -0.53 14.40 0.41
N ARG A 192 -0.02 14.98 1.51
CA ARG A 192 0.46 14.21 2.66
C ARG A 192 -0.70 13.86 3.59
N LEU A 193 -0.76 12.61 4.02
CA LEU A 193 -1.53 12.22 5.20
C LEU A 193 -0.66 12.45 6.44
N ALA A 194 -1.05 13.41 7.27
CA ALA A 194 -0.39 13.77 8.53
C ALA A 194 -1.27 13.39 9.73
N ALA A 195 -1.70 12.13 9.78
CA ALA A 195 -2.59 11.64 10.83
C ALA A 195 -1.85 11.56 12.18
N PRO A 196 -2.54 11.85 13.31
CA PRO A 196 -1.92 11.92 14.64
C PRO A 196 -1.20 10.64 15.09
N ASP A 197 -1.67 9.48 14.64
CA ASP A 197 -1.07 8.18 14.97
C ASP A 197 0.26 7.91 14.28
N LEU A 198 0.65 8.75 13.30
CA LEU A 198 1.92 8.60 12.60
C LEU A 198 3.13 9.10 13.41
N ALA A 199 2.91 9.68 14.58
CA ALA A 199 3.99 9.96 15.51
C ALA A 199 4.70 8.65 15.90
N GLY A 200 5.97 8.48 15.48
CA GLY A 200 6.74 7.24 15.69
C GLY A 200 6.49 6.13 14.65
N HIS A 201 5.80 6.44 13.56
CA HIS A 201 5.71 5.54 12.41
C HIS A 201 7.09 5.22 11.84
N MET A 202 7.31 3.97 11.45
CA MET A 202 8.56 3.53 10.83
C MET A 202 8.58 3.97 9.36
N VAL A 203 9.27 5.07 9.09
CA VAL A 203 9.39 5.67 7.75
C VAL A 203 10.81 5.55 7.24
N PHE A 204 10.96 5.13 5.99
CA PHE A 204 12.24 5.15 5.28
C PHE A 204 12.29 6.34 4.32
N ASN A 205 13.41 7.09 4.32
CA ASN A 205 13.66 8.21 3.42
C ASN A 205 12.49 9.22 3.39
N ALA A 206 12.08 9.70 4.56
CA ALA A 206 10.98 10.65 4.73
C ALA A 206 11.22 11.98 3.99
N GLU A 207 10.13 12.70 3.72
CA GLU A 207 10.14 14.05 3.13
C GLU A 207 9.84 15.14 4.19
N PRO A 208 10.77 15.50 5.09
CA PRO A 208 10.49 16.48 6.13
C PRO A 208 10.25 17.88 5.58
N ALA A 209 10.77 18.19 4.38
CA ALA A 209 10.63 19.46 3.71
C ALA A 209 9.42 19.53 2.76
N TRP A 210 8.41 18.66 2.95
CA TRP A 210 7.20 18.73 2.16
C TRP A 210 6.48 20.07 2.38
N ASP A 211 6.21 20.79 1.30
CA ASP A 211 5.59 22.13 1.27
C ASP A 211 4.18 22.13 0.67
N GLY A 212 3.66 20.93 0.35
CA GLY A 212 2.33 20.77 -0.24
C GLY A 212 1.22 20.61 0.79
N PRO A 213 -0.01 20.37 0.30
CA PRO A 213 -1.16 20.19 1.17
C PRO A 213 -1.03 18.95 2.06
N GLU A 214 -1.66 19.03 3.25
CA GLU A 214 -1.72 17.95 4.22
C GLU A 214 -3.17 17.69 4.64
N LEU A 215 -3.45 16.42 4.97
CA LEU A 215 -4.73 15.94 5.47
C LEU A 215 -4.53 15.34 6.85
N GLY A 216 -5.47 15.58 7.76
CA GLY A 216 -5.47 15.00 9.10
C GLY A 216 -6.02 13.58 9.15
N SER A 217 -6.84 13.18 8.17
CA SER A 217 -7.48 11.87 8.06
C SER A 217 -7.63 11.46 6.59
N LEU A 218 -7.86 10.16 6.33
CA LEU A 218 -8.22 9.72 4.97
C LEU A 218 -9.58 10.27 4.54
N SER A 219 -10.49 10.51 5.47
CA SER A 219 -11.82 11.06 5.16
C SER A 219 -11.74 12.42 4.49
N ASP A 220 -10.72 13.22 4.78
CA ASP A 220 -10.50 14.54 4.18
C ASP A 220 -10.21 14.47 2.66
N VAL A 221 -9.85 13.28 2.15
CA VAL A 221 -9.65 13.04 0.71
C VAL A 221 -10.95 13.29 -0.06
N LEU A 222 -12.09 13.00 0.54
CA LEU A 222 -13.40 13.15 -0.10
C LEU A 222 -13.70 14.62 -0.45
N ASP A 223 -13.23 15.55 0.36
CA ASP A 223 -13.40 16.99 0.12
C ASP A 223 -12.57 17.47 -1.09
N LEU A 224 -11.43 16.84 -1.34
CA LEU A 224 -10.56 17.17 -2.48
C LEU A 224 -11.11 16.68 -3.82
N VAL A 225 -11.87 15.59 -3.81
CA VAL A 225 -12.41 14.98 -5.03
C VAL A 225 -13.63 15.74 -5.55
N GLY A 226 -14.25 16.59 -4.71
CA GLY A 226 -15.42 17.42 -5.06
C GLY A 226 -16.76 16.67 -4.89
N PRO A 227 -17.89 17.35 -5.12
CA PRO A 227 -19.20 16.80 -4.84
C PRO A 227 -19.44 15.52 -5.66
N VAL A 228 -19.64 14.44 -4.93
CA VAL A 228 -20.02 13.14 -5.44
C VAL A 228 -21.48 13.20 -5.89
N ALA A 229 -21.73 13.17 -7.19
CA ALA A 229 -23.07 12.87 -7.68
C ALA A 229 -23.36 11.40 -7.34
N LEU A 230 -24.10 11.15 -6.29
CA LEU A 230 -24.66 9.82 -6.05
C LEU A 230 -25.42 9.41 -7.32
N PRO A 231 -25.21 8.20 -7.88
CA PRO A 231 -26.04 7.73 -8.97
C PRO A 231 -27.49 7.79 -8.53
N ALA A 232 -28.32 8.51 -9.31
CA ALA A 232 -29.75 8.59 -9.04
C ALA A 232 -30.28 7.16 -8.91
N CYS A 233 -30.88 6.85 -7.78
CA CYS A 233 -31.59 5.60 -7.56
C CYS A 233 -32.61 5.47 -8.68
N ARG A 234 -32.40 4.55 -9.63
CA ARG A 234 -33.42 4.26 -10.64
C ARG A 234 -34.63 3.72 -9.86
N PRO A 235 -35.78 4.37 -9.94
CA PRO A 235 -36.98 3.77 -9.37
C PRO A 235 -37.21 2.44 -10.07
N ASP A 236 -37.45 1.41 -9.27
CA ASP A 236 -37.73 0.04 -9.70
C ASP A 236 -38.65 0.03 -10.93
N ALA A 237 -38.20 -0.66 -11.98
CA ALA A 237 -39.06 -1.03 -13.08
C ALA A 237 -40.19 -1.87 -12.47
N THR A 238 -41.39 -1.29 -12.45
CA THR A 238 -42.64 -1.97 -12.07
C THR A 238 -42.69 -3.31 -12.81
N VAL A 239 -42.58 -4.40 -12.06
CA VAL A 239 -42.87 -5.74 -12.57
C VAL A 239 -44.37 -5.77 -12.90
N GLY A 240 -44.69 -5.74 -14.19
CA GLY A 240 -46.02 -5.93 -14.69
C GLY A 240 -46.55 -7.33 -14.34
N PRO A 241 -47.85 -7.51 -14.15
CA PRO A 241 -48.42 -8.78 -13.72
C PRO A 241 -48.21 -9.85 -14.81
N VAL A 242 -47.62 -10.99 -14.40
CA VAL A 242 -47.52 -12.21 -15.22
C VAL A 242 -48.92 -12.80 -15.37
N ALA A 243 -49.47 -12.81 -16.60
CA ALA A 243 -50.67 -13.53 -16.94
C ALA A 243 -50.41 -15.04 -16.91
N LEU A 244 -51.17 -15.79 -16.11
CA LEU A 244 -51.17 -17.25 -16.14
C LEU A 244 -52.02 -17.71 -17.35
N PRO A 245 -51.52 -18.75 -18.12
CA PRO A 245 -52.32 -19.35 -19.16
C PRO A 245 -53.39 -20.28 -18.57
N ALA A 246 -54.54 -20.30 -19.26
CA ALA A 246 -55.70 -21.11 -18.95
C ALA A 246 -55.49 -22.63 -19.17
#